data_9cb739c280fef12949ba14b716f1a4db
#
_entry.id   9cb739c280fef12949ba14b716f1a4db
#
_cell.length_a   1.000
_cell.length_b   1.000
_cell.length_c   1.000
_cell.angle_alpha   90.00
_cell.angle_beta   90.00
_cell.angle_gamma   90.00
#
_symmetry.space_group_name_H-M   'P 1'
#
loop_
_entity.id
_entity.type
_entity.pdbx_description
1 polymer ?
#
loop_
_entity_poly.entity_id
_entity_poly.type
_entity_poly.pdbx_seq_one_letter_code
_entity_poly.pdbx_strand_id
1 'polypeptide(L)'
;MSEDVDIKLSVNDSAKDESRSAMKRHRKAIRDGLIEELNATGVFQVERAEATCRDEHRHIEMPVRYPQAFSKAPCLRPFIKLELIETDLLAGHNPMPICSLHNEAMQQEPEVPAFNTVPLISTQAEKVLSMLRRTASVKHDPERL
;
A
#
# COMPACT_ATOMS: atom_id res chain seq x y z
N MET A 1 10.28 -10.29 -7.97
CA MET A 1 9.84 -10.03 -6.59
C MET A 1 9.27 -8.62 -6.57
N SER A 2 8.10 -8.38 -6.00
CA SER A 2 7.54 -7.02 -5.92
C SER A 2 8.26 -6.27 -4.80
N GLU A 3 8.69 -5.04 -5.08
CA GLU A 3 9.28 -4.12 -4.10
C GLU A 3 8.23 -3.13 -3.57
N ASP A 4 6.98 -3.31 -3.99
CA ASP A 4 5.87 -2.44 -3.67
C ASP A 4 4.86 -3.20 -2.79
N VAL A 5 4.39 -2.53 -1.75
CA VAL A 5 3.30 -3.00 -0.89
C VAL A 5 2.16 -1.97 -0.95
N ASP A 6 1.03 -2.40 -1.51
CA ASP A 6 -0.15 -1.56 -1.67
C ASP A 6 -1.20 -1.92 -0.63
N ILE A 7 -1.53 -0.98 0.23
CA ILE A 7 -2.57 -1.12 1.25
C ILE A 7 -3.75 -0.22 0.90
N LYS A 8 -4.94 -0.81 0.84
CA LYS A 8 -6.18 -0.07 0.67
C LYS A 8 -6.80 0.24 2.03
N LEU A 9 -7.09 1.50 2.25
CA LEU A 9 -7.80 1.97 3.43
C LEU A 9 -9.27 2.18 3.06
N SER A 10 -10.17 1.51 3.76
CA SER A 10 -11.62 1.74 3.63
C SER A 10 -12.10 2.57 4.82
N VAL A 11 -12.96 3.54 4.54
CA VAL A 11 -13.57 4.37 5.57
C VAL A 11 -14.76 3.61 6.17
N ASN A 12 -14.79 3.48 7.50
CA ASN A 12 -15.93 2.90 8.19
C ASN A 12 -17.15 3.79 8.01
N ASP A 13 -18.34 3.18 7.99
CA ASP A 13 -19.61 3.92 7.81
C ASP A 13 -19.80 5.01 8.86
N SER A 14 -19.38 4.79 10.10
CA SER A 14 -19.43 5.78 11.17
C SER A 14 -18.56 7.01 10.93
N ALA A 15 -17.52 6.88 10.14
CA ALA A 15 -16.60 7.99 9.82
C ALA A 15 -16.99 8.74 8.54
N LYS A 16 -17.96 8.23 7.76
CA LYS A 16 -18.40 8.91 6.52
C LYS A 16 -19.08 10.26 6.79
N ASP A 17 -19.66 10.42 7.97
CA ASP A 17 -20.35 11.65 8.38
C ASP A 17 -19.40 12.69 9.02
N GLU A 18 -18.11 12.36 9.14
CA GLU A 18 -17.13 13.26 9.69
C GLU A 18 -16.80 14.43 8.76
N SER A 19 -16.43 15.57 9.37
CA SER A 19 -15.99 16.71 8.59
C SER A 19 -14.69 16.42 7.83
N ARG A 20 -14.52 17.08 6.69
CA ARG A 20 -13.30 16.97 5.84
C ARG A 20 -12.00 17.20 6.63
N SER A 21 -12.02 18.14 7.58
CA SER A 21 -10.87 18.45 8.44
C SER A 21 -10.59 17.34 9.46
N ALA A 22 -11.62 16.70 10.00
CA ALA A 22 -11.48 15.54 10.88
C ALA A 22 -10.88 14.35 10.13
N MET A 23 -11.42 14.01 8.97
CA MET A 23 -10.89 12.96 8.11
C MET A 23 -9.42 13.19 7.73
N LYS A 24 -9.04 14.42 7.38
CA LYS A 24 -7.64 14.74 7.09
C LYS A 24 -6.74 14.51 8.31
N ARG A 25 -7.20 14.83 9.52
CA ARG A 25 -6.45 14.58 10.77
C ARG A 25 -6.31 13.07 11.01
N HIS A 26 -7.35 12.27 10.80
CA HIS A 26 -7.31 10.81 10.94
C HIS A 26 -6.28 10.20 10.00
N ARG A 27 -6.29 10.55 8.72
CA ARG A 27 -5.32 10.06 7.74
C ARG A 27 -3.88 10.43 8.10
N LYS A 28 -3.68 11.66 8.59
CA LYS A 28 -2.39 12.08 9.11
C LYS A 28 -1.95 11.24 10.31
N ALA A 29 -2.86 10.96 11.24
CA ALA A 29 -2.57 10.14 12.42
C ALA A 29 -2.22 8.70 12.01
N ILE A 30 -2.92 8.11 11.03
CA ILE A 30 -2.59 6.78 10.48
C ILE A 30 -1.17 6.78 9.91
N ARG A 31 -0.82 7.76 9.09
CA ARG A 31 0.54 7.89 8.54
C ARG A 31 1.59 7.97 9.65
N ASP A 32 1.38 8.89 10.59
CA ASP A 32 2.36 9.17 11.65
C ASP A 32 2.53 7.97 12.58
N GLY A 33 1.42 7.32 12.97
CA GLY A 33 1.45 6.10 13.77
C GLY A 33 2.14 4.94 13.06
N LEU A 34 1.87 4.76 11.76
CA LEU A 34 2.54 3.70 10.98
C LEU A 34 4.06 3.93 10.89
N ILE A 35 4.51 5.18 10.71
CA ILE A 35 5.94 5.51 10.72
C ILE A 35 6.56 5.19 12.09
N GLU A 36 5.88 5.55 13.17
CA GLU A 36 6.34 5.26 14.54
C GLU A 36 6.45 3.76 14.80
N GLU A 37 5.41 2.99 14.44
CA GLU A 37 5.39 1.53 14.61
C GLU A 37 6.48 0.83 13.78
N LEU A 38 6.65 1.21 12.51
CA LEU A 38 7.70 0.64 11.66
C LEU A 38 9.09 0.92 12.24
N ASN A 39 9.36 2.14 12.68
CA ASN A 39 10.63 2.50 13.29
C ASN A 39 10.85 1.81 14.64
N ALA A 40 9.79 1.58 15.43
CA ALA A 40 9.86 0.91 16.71
C ALA A 40 10.27 -0.58 16.60
N THR A 41 10.08 -1.20 15.44
CA THR A 41 10.54 -2.59 15.20
C THR A 41 12.06 -2.73 15.28
N GLY A 42 12.82 -1.65 15.11
CA GLY A 42 14.29 -1.68 15.01
C GLY A 42 14.83 -2.33 13.73
N VAL A 43 13.96 -2.84 12.87
CA VAL A 43 14.30 -3.46 11.57
C VAL A 43 14.07 -2.49 10.42
N PHE A 44 12.97 -1.75 10.47
CA PHE A 44 12.61 -0.81 9.43
C PHE A 44 13.01 0.62 9.80
N GLN A 45 13.28 1.42 8.78
CA GLN A 45 13.57 2.85 8.92
C GLN A 45 12.74 3.64 7.91
N VAL A 46 11.94 4.56 8.40
CA VAL A 46 11.10 5.46 7.60
C VAL A 46 11.32 6.89 8.06
N GLU A 47 11.73 7.76 7.14
CA GLU A 47 11.88 9.19 7.42
C GLU A 47 10.57 9.92 7.07
N ARG A 48 10.03 10.64 8.05
CA ARG A 48 8.77 11.40 7.87
C ARG A 48 8.84 12.41 6.71
N ALA A 49 10.01 13.00 6.47
CA ALA A 49 10.22 13.96 5.40
C ALA A 49 10.13 13.34 4.00
N GLU A 50 10.33 12.03 3.87
CA GLU A 50 10.26 11.31 2.61
C GLU A 50 8.85 10.78 2.30
N ALA A 51 7.96 10.78 3.30
CA ALA A 51 6.57 10.39 3.09
C ALA A 51 5.85 11.47 2.28
N THR A 52 5.42 11.12 1.08
CA THR A 52 4.64 12.00 0.21
C THR A 52 3.15 11.76 0.44
N CYS A 53 2.38 12.84 0.43
CA CYS A 53 0.94 12.79 0.65
C CYS A 53 0.22 13.60 -0.43
N ARG A 54 -0.80 13.01 -1.03
CA ARG A 54 -1.63 13.66 -2.04
C ARG A 54 -3.10 13.57 -1.63
N ASP A 55 -3.94 14.38 -2.25
CA ASP A 55 -5.39 14.37 -2.04
C ASP A 55 -5.78 14.31 -0.56
N GLU A 56 -5.32 15.29 0.24
CA GLU A 56 -5.63 15.39 1.67
C GLU A 56 -5.25 14.14 2.48
N HIS A 57 -4.11 13.54 2.17
CA HIS A 57 -3.61 12.29 2.73
C HIS A 57 -4.44 11.05 2.37
N ARG A 58 -5.28 11.08 1.34
CA ARG A 58 -5.94 9.87 0.80
C ARG A 58 -4.97 8.94 0.11
N HIS A 59 -3.90 9.50 -0.43
CA HIS A 59 -2.79 8.76 -1.00
C HIS A 59 -1.52 9.13 -0.25
N ILE A 60 -0.93 8.15 0.40
CA ILE A 60 0.30 8.26 1.17
C ILE A 60 1.29 7.27 0.60
N GLU A 61 2.49 7.73 0.29
CA GLU A 61 3.58 6.91 -0.23
C GLU A 61 4.82 7.15 0.62
N MET A 62 5.49 6.09 1.04
CA MET A 62 6.72 6.19 1.81
C MET A 62 7.72 5.09 1.48
N PRO A 63 9.02 5.41 1.41
CA PRO A 63 10.08 4.43 1.30
C PRO A 63 10.37 3.82 2.68
N VAL A 64 10.24 2.51 2.79
CA VAL A 64 10.57 1.74 3.99
C VAL A 64 11.91 1.07 3.78
N ARG A 65 12.95 1.58 4.46
CA ARG A 65 14.30 1.02 4.40
C ARG A 65 14.43 -0.13 5.37
N TYR A 66 15.30 -1.07 5.03
CA TYR A 66 15.62 -2.23 5.84
C TYR A 66 17.10 -2.61 5.68
N PRO A 67 17.73 -3.29 6.68
CA PRO A 67 19.09 -3.78 6.55
C PRO A 67 19.24 -4.75 5.38
N GLN A 68 20.23 -4.54 4.55
CA GLN A 68 20.50 -5.38 3.39
C GLN A 68 21.74 -6.25 3.64
N ALA A 69 21.54 -7.56 3.61
CA ALA A 69 22.63 -8.51 3.81
C ALA A 69 23.53 -8.71 2.58
N PHE A 70 23.06 -8.34 1.37
CA PHE A 70 23.77 -8.57 0.12
C PHE A 70 23.90 -7.27 -0.69
N SER A 71 24.96 -7.18 -1.50
CA SER A 71 25.10 -6.09 -2.45
C SER A 71 23.98 -6.14 -3.48
N LYS A 72 23.43 -4.98 -3.81
CA LYS A 72 22.26 -4.86 -4.68
C LYS A 72 22.57 -5.17 -6.13
N ALA A 73 21.65 -5.87 -6.77
CA ALA A 73 21.54 -5.75 -8.20
C ALA A 73 21.15 -4.29 -8.56
N PRO A 74 21.78 -3.68 -9.59
CA PRO A 74 21.53 -2.28 -9.95
C PRO A 74 20.06 -1.95 -10.27
N CYS A 75 19.25 -2.98 -10.58
CA CYS A 75 17.84 -2.86 -10.93
C CYS A 75 16.88 -2.91 -9.72
N LEU A 76 17.38 -3.22 -8.50
CA LEU A 76 16.53 -3.31 -7.31
C LEU A 76 16.61 -2.03 -6.48
N ARG A 77 15.47 -1.56 -6.01
CA ARG A 77 15.40 -0.43 -5.08
C ARG A 77 15.96 -0.82 -3.71
N PRO A 78 16.61 0.11 -2.99
CA PRO A 78 17.13 -0.15 -1.65
C PRO A 78 16.07 -0.10 -0.54
N PHE A 79 14.81 -0.08 -0.87
CA PHE A 79 13.69 0.09 0.04
C PHE A 79 12.44 -0.57 -0.53
N ILE A 80 11.52 -0.90 0.34
CA ILE A 80 10.15 -1.28 -0.02
C ILE A 80 9.34 0.01 -0.17
N LYS A 81 8.66 0.18 -1.29
CA LYS A 81 7.72 1.27 -1.48
C LYS A 81 6.38 0.87 -0.84
N LEU A 82 5.98 1.58 0.20
CA LEU A 82 4.69 1.38 0.84
C LEU A 82 3.71 2.45 0.36
N GLU A 83 2.62 2.02 -0.25
CA GLU A 83 1.51 2.90 -0.65
C GLU A 83 0.26 2.60 0.17
N LEU A 84 -0.35 3.65 0.72
CA LEU A 84 -1.68 3.58 1.33
C LEU A 84 -2.63 4.43 0.51
N ILE A 85 -3.71 3.81 0.06
CA ILE A 85 -4.70 4.46 -0.80
C ILE A 85 -6.08 4.31 -0.16
N GLU A 86 -6.71 5.43 0.18
CA GLU A 86 -8.10 5.42 0.63
C GLU A 86 -9.01 5.24 -0.58
N THR A 87 -9.77 4.16 -0.58
CA THR A 87 -10.71 3.83 -1.67
C THR A 87 -11.84 2.96 -1.16
N ASP A 88 -12.98 3.05 -1.81
CA ASP A 88 -14.05 2.08 -1.59
C ASP A 88 -13.71 0.76 -2.28
N LEU A 89 -13.88 -0.33 -1.55
CA LEU A 89 -13.65 -1.67 -2.10
C LEU A 89 -14.89 -2.13 -2.88
N LEU A 90 -14.69 -2.49 -4.16
CA LEU A 90 -15.77 -2.94 -5.04
C LEU A 90 -16.46 -4.25 -4.57
N ALA A 91 -15.70 -5.14 -3.93
CA ALA A 91 -16.18 -6.47 -3.53
C ALA A 91 -15.77 -6.85 -2.09
N GLY A 92 -15.60 -5.86 -1.21
CA GLY A 92 -15.17 -6.12 0.16
C GLY A 92 -13.74 -6.64 0.26
N HIS A 93 -13.47 -7.45 1.27
CA HIS A 93 -12.16 -8.05 1.53
C HIS A 93 -12.30 -9.53 1.88
N ASN A 94 -11.23 -10.30 1.65
CA ASN A 94 -11.13 -11.69 2.06
C ASN A 94 -10.01 -11.84 3.10
N PRO A 95 -10.25 -12.46 4.27
CA PRO A 95 -9.19 -12.83 5.17
C PRO A 95 -8.37 -13.95 4.54
N MET A 96 -7.07 -13.74 4.42
CA MET A 96 -6.12 -14.75 3.92
C MET A 96 -4.89 -14.81 4.82
N PRO A 97 -4.27 -15.98 4.99
CA PRO A 97 -3.00 -16.08 5.67
C PRO A 97 -1.88 -15.43 4.85
N ILE A 98 -0.93 -14.81 5.52
CA ILE A 98 0.32 -14.36 4.90
C ILE A 98 1.45 -15.25 5.41
N CYS A 99 2.11 -15.90 4.48
CA CYS A 99 3.21 -16.81 4.75
C CYS A 99 4.45 -16.33 3.98
N SER A 100 5.60 -16.30 4.64
CA SER A 100 6.85 -16.08 3.95
C SER A 100 7.19 -17.28 3.06
N LEU A 101 7.94 -17.06 1.98
CA LEU A 101 8.43 -18.14 1.13
C LEU A 101 9.29 -19.16 1.92
N HIS A 102 9.94 -18.72 2.99
CA HIS A 102 10.69 -19.59 3.89
C HIS A 102 9.77 -20.55 4.64
N ASN A 103 8.74 -20.02 5.33
CA ASN A 103 7.79 -20.83 6.08
C ASN A 103 6.99 -21.76 5.16
N GLU A 104 6.59 -21.26 3.98
CA GLU A 104 5.93 -22.09 2.97
C GLU A 104 6.83 -23.27 2.53
N ALA A 105 8.11 -23.00 2.21
CA ALA A 105 9.07 -24.03 1.83
C ALA A 105 9.35 -25.03 2.96
N MET A 106 9.33 -24.58 4.21
CA MET A 106 9.53 -25.40 5.41
C MET A 106 8.25 -26.05 5.94
N GLN A 107 7.11 -25.83 5.28
CA GLN A 107 5.79 -26.32 5.67
C GLN A 107 5.42 -25.89 7.12
N GLN A 108 5.78 -24.65 7.47
CA GLN A 108 5.47 -24.06 8.76
C GLN A 108 4.19 -23.24 8.68
N GLU A 109 3.62 -22.95 9.84
CA GLU A 109 2.43 -22.10 9.95
C GLU A 109 2.69 -20.68 9.43
N PRO A 110 1.67 -20.02 8.83
CA PRO A 110 1.79 -18.65 8.38
C PRO A 110 2.14 -17.70 9.53
N GLU A 111 3.00 -16.74 9.30
CA GLU A 111 3.36 -15.70 10.29
C GLU A 111 2.17 -14.82 10.65
N VAL A 112 1.26 -14.59 9.69
CA VAL A 112 0.01 -13.89 9.92
C VAL A 112 -1.14 -14.81 9.53
N PRO A 113 -1.89 -15.34 10.49
CA PRO A 113 -2.93 -16.34 10.21
C PRO A 113 -4.12 -15.79 9.42
N ALA A 114 -4.43 -14.49 9.58
CA ALA A 114 -5.50 -13.84 8.84
C ALA A 114 -5.18 -12.36 8.62
N PHE A 115 -5.15 -11.95 7.36
CA PHE A 115 -5.00 -10.57 6.94
C PHE A 115 -6.06 -10.23 5.89
N ASN A 116 -6.70 -9.08 6.01
CA ASN A 116 -7.72 -8.66 5.05
C ASN A 116 -7.07 -8.32 3.71
N THR A 117 -7.31 -9.13 2.70
CA THR A 117 -6.77 -8.93 1.35
C THR A 117 -7.86 -8.51 0.38
N VAL A 118 -7.47 -7.75 -0.64
CA VAL A 118 -8.36 -7.41 -1.75
C VAL A 118 -8.55 -8.65 -2.62
N PRO A 119 -9.80 -9.06 -2.95
CA PRO A 119 -10.04 -10.19 -3.83
C PRO A 119 -9.35 -10.03 -5.19
N LEU A 120 -8.79 -11.11 -5.71
CA LEU A 120 -8.08 -11.09 -7.00
C LEU A 120 -8.95 -10.54 -8.14
N ILE A 121 -10.24 -10.84 -8.14
CA ILE A 121 -11.19 -10.34 -9.15
C ILE A 121 -11.28 -8.81 -9.12
N SER A 122 -11.28 -8.20 -7.92
CA SER A 122 -11.30 -6.74 -7.77
C SER A 122 -10.01 -6.12 -8.31
N THR A 123 -8.86 -6.71 -7.99
CA THR A 123 -7.57 -6.27 -8.50
C THR A 123 -7.50 -6.37 -10.02
N GLN A 124 -8.01 -7.45 -10.60
CA GLN A 124 -8.08 -7.62 -12.06
C GLN A 124 -8.98 -6.58 -12.70
N ALA A 125 -10.19 -6.36 -12.16
CA ALA A 125 -11.13 -5.37 -12.67
C ALA A 125 -10.53 -3.95 -12.64
N GLU A 126 -9.85 -3.56 -11.55
CA GLU A 126 -9.16 -2.27 -11.45
C GLU A 126 -8.03 -2.12 -12.48
N LYS A 127 -7.25 -3.18 -12.70
CA LYS A 127 -6.19 -3.16 -13.72
C LYS A 127 -6.76 -2.99 -15.13
N VAL A 128 -7.82 -3.71 -15.47
CA VAL A 128 -8.51 -3.56 -16.76
C VAL A 128 -9.04 -2.14 -16.92
N LEU A 129 -9.72 -1.61 -15.90
CA LEU A 129 -10.24 -0.24 -15.92
C LEU A 129 -9.12 0.80 -16.05
N SER A 130 -8.00 0.60 -15.37
CA SER A 130 -6.82 1.47 -15.49
C SER A 130 -6.23 1.44 -16.90
N MET A 131 -6.14 0.27 -17.52
CA MET A 131 -5.69 0.13 -18.91
C MET A 131 -6.63 0.86 -19.88
N LEU A 132 -7.94 0.69 -19.72
CA LEU A 132 -8.94 1.37 -20.56
C LEU A 132 -8.83 2.90 -20.42
N ARG A 133 -8.69 3.41 -19.19
CA ARG A 133 -8.50 4.85 -18.94
C ARG A 133 -7.23 5.39 -19.60
N ARG A 134 -6.11 4.67 -19.49
CA ARG A 134 -4.85 5.05 -20.14
C ARG A 134 -5.01 5.08 -21.66
N THR A 135 -5.62 4.06 -22.25
CA THR A 135 -5.87 4.00 -23.70
C THR A 135 -6.77 5.14 -24.17
N ALA A 136 -7.81 5.49 -23.41
CA ALA A 136 -8.67 6.62 -23.71
C ALA A 136 -7.92 7.96 -23.62
N SER A 137 -7.04 8.12 -22.63
CA SER A 137 -6.21 9.33 -22.48
C SER A 137 -5.25 9.52 -23.64
N VAL A 138 -4.62 8.44 -24.13
CA VAL A 138 -3.70 8.50 -25.29
C VAL A 138 -4.42 8.94 -26.58
N LYS A 139 -5.68 8.54 -26.76
CA LYS A 139 -6.47 8.98 -27.92
C LYS A 139 -6.82 10.47 -27.87
N HIS A 140 -6.89 11.07 -26.68
CA HIS A 140 -7.16 12.50 -26.50
C HIS A 140 -5.91 13.37 -26.50
N ASP A 141 -4.78 12.83 -26.12
CA ASP A 141 -3.51 13.54 -26.00
C ASP A 141 -2.35 12.59 -26.35
N PRO A 142 -2.00 12.49 -27.66
CA PRO A 142 -0.95 11.58 -28.13
C PRO A 142 0.45 11.92 -27.61
N GLU A 143 0.69 13.11 -27.03
CA GLU A 143 1.98 13.53 -26.47
C GLU A 143 2.21 13.04 -25.03
N ARG A 144 1.24 12.31 -24.47
CA ARG A 144 1.32 11.74 -23.10
C ARG A 144 1.90 10.31 -23.03
N LEU A 145 2.64 9.87 -24.03
CA LEU A 145 3.35 8.59 -24.02
C LEU A 145 4.69 8.67 -23.31
#